data_bed12867d7603c6fc363ac4706553094
#
_entry.id   bed12867d7603c6fc363ac4706553094
#
_cell.length_a   1.000
_cell.length_b   1.000
_cell.length_c   1.000
_cell.angle_alpha   90.00
_cell.angle_beta   90.00
_cell.angle_gamma   90.00
#
_symmetry.space_group_name_H-M   'P 1'
#
loop_
_entity.id
_entity.type
_entity.pdbx_description
1 polymer ?
#
loop_
_entity_poly.entity_id
_entity_poly.type
_entity_poly.pdbx_seq_one_letter_code
_entity_poly.pdbx_strand_id
1 'polypeptide(L)'
;MVTKKLSYRFTLPLIFVAFIVSIFGVSCSHTQRQSKILSDAERIAYDYPDSALSMLDLIEPSELSADSLKARYYLIKASIHDTQGHLRLSDSLIRYSADYYRDKDLNRAVRSAALSALYDYWVIGDRNAILQLDSLANMTNLPDSLAIFPLRKRAYWGTKLFDEDGNRPVIKRLISIDRDSASQELYKYWLYIDYLFEGRNDSSLIILNELIDEAVSSKSSTKQFSYEYEKMGALEELGHYDECLELADKFLEKAPGNSIEHYIHLWKSLALFNRGDRARAINELGKADSCAASISEAEKGYYNSFAYVLNTVFDFGKTARLRLFPIAKINNQQKDNLFRTQYLQQESEQNALISENRRLSLKAKSERQTAAIIIIILVELLITGLSLWYALNRRRKSIEAEEQAEALSKMVEELKTPASPAVGQDSLRRTMLQQLGIIKMVAETPTEQNREMLRKISSIDSDTKGALVNWGNVFEIIDNLYSGFYTSLHDCYGNVLSDKEEQIIVLMLAGFSTKEISVITSQTTATIYVRKSSVRKKLGVPEKEDIVAFLRQSATV
;
A
#
# COMPACT_ATOMS: atom_id res chain seq x y z
N MET A 1 -2.95 34.04 -42.11
CA MET A 1 -2.03 33.27 -41.25
C MET A 1 -1.93 33.86 -39.83
N VAL A 2 -3.03 34.41 -39.26
CA VAL A 2 -3.03 35.14 -37.97
C VAL A 2 -3.97 34.53 -36.90
N THR A 3 -4.78 33.54 -37.24
CA THR A 3 -5.85 33.03 -36.33
C THR A 3 -5.52 31.77 -35.53
N LYS A 4 -4.32 31.18 -35.60
CA LYS A 4 -3.96 29.94 -34.86
C LYS A 4 -3.06 30.12 -33.62
N LYS A 5 -2.61 31.34 -33.29
CA LYS A 5 -1.72 31.58 -32.10
C LYS A 5 -2.45 32.02 -30.83
N LEU A 6 -3.75 32.29 -30.83
CA LEU A 6 -4.50 32.76 -29.65
C LEU A 6 -5.09 31.65 -28.78
N SER A 7 -5.21 30.41 -29.28
CA SER A 7 -5.87 29.33 -28.54
C SER A 7 -5.00 28.70 -27.42
N TYR A 8 -3.67 28.74 -27.52
CA TYR A 8 -2.77 28.09 -26.55
C TYR A 8 -2.53 28.89 -25.24
N ARG A 9 -2.81 30.19 -25.23
CA ARG A 9 -2.57 31.03 -24.02
C ARG A 9 -3.66 30.90 -22.95
N PHE A 10 -4.87 30.47 -23.29
CA PHE A 10 -5.98 30.31 -22.34
C PHE A 10 -6.22 28.85 -21.91
N THR A 11 -5.75 27.86 -22.64
CA THR A 11 -5.92 26.44 -22.28
C THR A 11 -4.96 25.97 -21.19
N LEU A 12 -3.75 26.49 -21.12
CA LEU A 12 -2.75 26.09 -20.09
C LEU A 12 -3.16 26.49 -18.67
N PRO A 13 -3.63 27.73 -18.40
CA PRO A 13 -4.13 28.08 -17.06
C PRO A 13 -5.42 27.36 -16.67
N LEU A 14 -6.30 27.04 -17.62
CA LEU A 14 -7.52 26.26 -17.35
C LEU A 14 -7.21 24.81 -16.96
N ILE A 15 -6.25 24.18 -17.63
CA ILE A 15 -5.76 22.83 -17.29
C ILE A 15 -5.09 22.84 -15.91
N PHE A 16 -4.31 23.88 -15.59
CA PHE A 16 -3.66 24.02 -14.29
C PHE A 16 -4.68 24.23 -13.15
N VAL A 17 -5.72 25.04 -13.37
CA VAL A 17 -6.82 25.22 -12.42
C VAL A 17 -7.64 23.94 -12.26
N ALA A 18 -7.96 23.22 -13.34
CA ALA A 18 -8.64 21.93 -13.28
C ALA A 18 -7.81 20.87 -12.54
N PHE A 19 -6.49 20.87 -12.71
CA PHE A 19 -5.56 20.00 -11.99
C PHE A 19 -5.49 20.33 -10.50
N ILE A 20 -5.44 21.61 -10.12
CA ILE A 20 -5.51 22.06 -8.73
C ILE A 20 -6.85 21.68 -8.10
N VAL A 21 -7.97 21.91 -8.77
CA VAL A 21 -9.31 21.54 -8.28
C VAL A 21 -9.46 20.03 -8.12
N SER A 22 -8.87 19.21 -9.01
CA SER A 22 -8.89 17.75 -8.88
C SER A 22 -8.04 17.27 -7.69
N ILE A 23 -6.87 17.88 -7.42
CA ILE A 23 -6.04 17.55 -6.25
C ILE A 23 -6.77 17.90 -4.95
N PHE A 24 -7.38 19.08 -4.86
CA PHE A 24 -8.15 19.48 -3.67
C PHE A 24 -9.42 18.65 -3.49
N GLY A 25 -10.11 18.30 -4.57
CA GLY A 25 -11.30 17.44 -4.55
C GLY A 25 -11.00 16.02 -4.05
N VAL A 26 -9.90 15.43 -4.47
CA VAL A 26 -9.43 14.10 -4.01
C VAL A 26 -9.01 14.14 -2.55
N SER A 27 -8.31 15.19 -2.10
CA SER A 27 -7.89 15.36 -0.71
C SER A 27 -9.09 15.51 0.23
N CYS A 28 -10.11 16.28 -0.16
CA CYS A 28 -11.32 16.49 0.65
C CYS A 28 -12.14 15.19 0.80
N SER A 29 -12.28 14.40 -0.26
CA SER A 29 -12.97 13.10 -0.23
C SER A 29 -12.24 12.07 0.64
N HIS A 30 -10.90 12.06 0.63
CA HIS A 30 -10.08 11.17 1.44
C HIS A 30 -10.22 11.48 2.94
N THR A 31 -10.16 12.75 3.32
CA THR A 31 -10.33 13.21 4.70
C THR A 31 -11.74 12.89 5.24
N GLN A 32 -12.78 13.07 4.43
CA GLN A 32 -14.15 12.70 4.79
C GLN A 32 -14.31 11.19 5.00
N ARG A 33 -13.70 10.37 4.15
CA ARG A 33 -13.70 8.91 4.29
C ARG A 33 -13.04 8.48 5.60
N GLN A 34 -11.85 9.02 5.91
CA GLN A 34 -11.13 8.74 7.15
C GLN A 34 -11.96 9.15 8.38
N SER A 35 -12.57 10.34 8.36
CA SER A 35 -13.45 10.82 9.44
C SER A 35 -14.65 9.90 9.66
N LYS A 36 -15.25 9.38 8.58
CA LYS A 36 -16.36 8.42 8.66
C LYS A 36 -15.92 7.10 9.29
N ILE A 37 -14.79 6.53 8.84
CA ILE A 37 -14.25 5.28 9.40
C ILE A 37 -14.00 5.45 10.90
N LEU A 38 -13.38 6.56 11.33
CA LEU A 38 -13.15 6.85 12.75
C LEU A 38 -14.47 6.98 13.53
N SER A 39 -15.51 7.59 12.95
CA SER A 39 -16.82 7.70 13.60
C SER A 39 -17.50 6.35 13.76
N ASP A 40 -17.43 5.50 12.73
CA ASP A 40 -18.03 4.18 12.78
C ASP A 40 -17.26 3.26 13.77
N ALA A 41 -15.92 3.31 13.78
CA ALA A 41 -15.10 2.58 14.73
C ALA A 41 -15.36 3.01 16.17
N GLU A 42 -15.43 4.34 16.44
CA GLU A 42 -15.73 4.88 17.78
C GLU A 42 -17.10 4.43 18.30
N ARG A 43 -18.09 4.37 17.43
CA ARG A 43 -19.46 3.95 17.77
C ARG A 43 -19.55 2.50 18.22
N ILE A 44 -18.77 1.59 17.61
CA ILE A 44 -18.82 0.15 17.90
C ILE A 44 -17.71 -0.33 18.83
N ALA A 45 -16.80 0.56 19.22
CA ALA A 45 -15.57 0.23 19.95
C ALA A 45 -15.81 -0.55 21.26
N TYR A 46 -16.91 -0.29 21.93
CA TYR A 46 -17.27 -0.94 23.19
C TYR A 46 -17.87 -2.33 22.99
N ASP A 47 -18.84 -2.44 22.08
CA ASP A 47 -19.59 -3.70 21.88
C ASP A 47 -18.86 -4.70 20.99
N TYR A 48 -18.08 -4.19 20.02
CA TYR A 48 -17.38 -5.00 19.01
C TYR A 48 -15.94 -4.51 18.81
N PRO A 49 -15.06 -4.67 19.83
CA PRO A 49 -13.70 -4.12 19.81
C PRO A 49 -12.85 -4.63 18.65
N ASP A 50 -12.92 -5.93 18.31
CA ASP A 50 -12.14 -6.50 17.20
C ASP A 50 -12.57 -5.95 15.84
N SER A 51 -13.89 -5.76 15.65
CA SER A 51 -14.41 -5.14 14.43
C SER A 51 -13.99 -3.67 14.32
N ALA A 52 -14.00 -2.94 15.44
CA ALA A 52 -13.53 -1.56 15.48
C ALA A 52 -12.03 -1.45 15.17
N LEU A 53 -11.18 -2.36 15.67
CA LEU A 53 -9.76 -2.43 15.31
C LEU A 53 -9.57 -2.71 13.81
N SER A 54 -10.32 -3.67 13.26
CA SER A 54 -10.27 -3.97 11.82
C SER A 54 -10.64 -2.76 10.95
N MET A 55 -11.56 -1.91 11.43
CA MET A 55 -11.86 -0.63 10.76
C MET A 55 -10.70 0.36 10.84
N LEU A 56 -10.03 0.45 11.99
CA LEU A 56 -8.86 1.32 12.15
C LEU A 56 -7.69 0.88 11.28
N ASP A 57 -7.52 -0.42 11.02
CA ASP A 57 -6.48 -0.96 10.15
C ASP A 57 -6.64 -0.54 8.67
N LEU A 58 -7.83 -0.06 8.28
CA LEU A 58 -8.05 0.54 6.95
C LEU A 58 -7.43 1.93 6.82
N ILE A 59 -6.97 2.52 7.93
CA ILE A 59 -6.36 3.84 7.98
C ILE A 59 -4.86 3.69 8.23
N GLU A 60 -4.05 4.18 7.31
CA GLU A 60 -2.62 4.33 7.55
C GLU A 60 -2.40 5.63 8.37
N PRO A 61 -1.92 5.55 9.64
CA PRO A 61 -1.81 6.73 10.50
C PRO A 61 -0.91 7.84 9.93
N SER A 62 0.08 7.47 9.12
CA SER A 62 0.97 8.42 8.43
C SER A 62 0.26 9.24 7.35
N GLU A 63 -0.87 8.76 6.83
CA GLU A 63 -1.68 9.45 5.81
C GLU A 63 -2.73 10.38 6.42
N LEU A 64 -2.90 10.37 7.74
CA LEU A 64 -3.78 11.31 8.43
C LEU A 64 -3.16 12.71 8.39
N SER A 65 -3.72 13.61 7.58
CA SER A 65 -3.19 14.97 7.38
C SER A 65 -3.57 15.93 8.51
N ALA A 66 -4.76 15.75 9.12
CA ALA A 66 -5.28 16.62 10.16
C ALA A 66 -4.93 16.09 11.56
N ASP A 67 -4.39 16.96 12.42
CA ASP A 67 -4.04 16.62 13.81
C ASP A 67 -5.24 16.14 14.62
N SER A 68 -6.43 16.66 14.32
CA SER A 68 -7.69 16.21 14.94
C SER A 68 -8.02 14.75 14.63
N LEU A 69 -7.76 14.30 13.40
CA LEU A 69 -7.97 12.91 13.00
C LEU A 69 -6.91 11.99 13.61
N LYS A 70 -5.65 12.43 13.68
CA LYS A 70 -4.58 11.69 14.37
C LYS A 70 -4.90 11.49 15.85
N ALA A 71 -5.25 12.57 16.54
CA ALA A 71 -5.60 12.51 17.95
C ALA A 71 -6.82 11.61 18.19
N ARG A 72 -7.81 11.67 17.32
CA ARG A 72 -8.98 10.81 17.40
C ARG A 72 -8.65 9.35 17.16
N TYR A 73 -7.83 9.05 16.16
CA TYR A 73 -7.37 7.70 15.84
C TYR A 73 -6.69 7.04 17.06
N TYR A 74 -5.70 7.73 17.65
CA TYR A 74 -4.96 7.16 18.80
C TYR A 74 -5.84 7.02 20.03
N LEU A 75 -6.77 7.94 20.26
CA LEU A 75 -7.71 7.83 21.38
C LEU A 75 -8.66 6.62 21.21
N ILE A 76 -9.23 6.43 20.02
CA ILE A 76 -10.11 5.29 19.74
C ILE A 76 -9.34 3.99 19.88
N LYS A 77 -8.14 3.89 19.29
CA LYS A 77 -7.29 2.70 19.37
C LYS A 77 -6.95 2.32 20.80
N ALA A 78 -6.46 3.25 21.60
CA ALA A 78 -6.16 3.02 23.00
C ALA A 78 -7.41 2.66 23.82
N SER A 79 -8.58 3.29 23.51
CA SER A 79 -9.84 2.95 24.18
C SER A 79 -10.29 1.52 23.88
N ILE A 80 -10.07 1.03 22.65
CA ILE A 80 -10.40 -0.36 22.29
C ILE A 80 -9.51 -1.34 23.03
N HIS A 81 -8.20 -1.09 23.05
CA HIS A 81 -7.26 -1.94 23.79
C HIS A 81 -7.55 -1.97 25.30
N ASP A 82 -7.94 -0.82 25.87
CA ASP A 82 -8.39 -0.75 27.26
C ASP A 82 -9.65 -1.57 27.54
N THR A 83 -10.62 -1.61 26.61
CA THR A 83 -11.80 -2.50 26.72
C THR A 83 -11.45 -3.97 26.58
N GLN A 84 -10.40 -4.32 25.84
CA GLN A 84 -9.88 -5.69 25.74
C GLN A 84 -9.04 -6.11 26.95
N GLY A 85 -8.88 -5.25 27.95
CA GLY A 85 -8.26 -5.55 29.24
C GLY A 85 -7.01 -4.75 29.55
N HIS A 86 -6.18 -4.36 28.60
CA HIS A 86 -4.95 -3.59 28.84
C HIS A 86 -4.41 -2.91 27.60
N LEU A 87 -3.72 -1.80 27.82
CA LEU A 87 -3.03 -1.03 26.78
C LEU A 87 -1.80 -1.77 26.26
N ARG A 88 -1.41 -1.48 25.03
CA ARG A 88 -0.31 -2.13 24.29
C ARG A 88 0.85 -1.16 24.06
N LEU A 89 2.03 -1.70 23.74
CA LEU A 89 3.21 -0.90 23.37
C LEU A 89 2.91 0.08 22.23
N SER A 90 2.05 -0.33 21.29
CA SER A 90 1.63 0.48 20.15
C SER A 90 0.74 1.68 20.51
N ASP A 91 0.30 1.80 21.76
CA ASP A 91 -0.55 2.90 22.23
C ASP A 91 0.23 4.11 22.76
N SER A 92 1.55 4.14 22.61
CA SER A 92 2.42 5.23 23.09
C SER A 92 1.98 6.63 22.64
N LEU A 93 1.31 6.71 21.49
CA LEU A 93 0.81 7.97 20.92
C LEU A 93 -0.51 8.46 21.54
N ILE A 94 -1.03 7.77 22.58
CA ILE A 94 -2.16 8.29 23.38
C ILE A 94 -1.81 9.63 24.05
N ARG A 95 -0.54 9.86 24.37
CA ARG A 95 -0.05 11.14 24.91
C ARG A 95 -0.27 12.29 23.94
N TYR A 96 -0.08 12.05 22.63
CA TYR A 96 -0.41 13.04 21.60
C TYR A 96 -1.90 13.42 21.62
N SER A 97 -2.80 12.45 21.85
CA SER A 97 -4.23 12.73 21.98
C SER A 97 -4.53 13.56 23.24
N ALA A 98 -3.90 13.23 24.37
CA ALA A 98 -4.05 13.98 25.61
C ALA A 98 -3.62 15.45 25.46
N ASP A 99 -2.49 15.69 24.82
CA ASP A 99 -1.99 17.05 24.54
C ASP A 99 -2.89 17.80 23.56
N TYR A 100 -3.37 17.13 22.50
CA TYR A 100 -4.22 17.74 21.51
C TYR A 100 -5.57 18.20 22.07
N TYR A 101 -6.21 17.36 22.91
CA TYR A 101 -7.55 17.65 23.44
C TYR A 101 -7.57 18.52 24.68
N ARG A 102 -6.44 18.76 25.35
CA ARG A 102 -6.34 19.45 26.66
C ARG A 102 -7.22 20.68 26.80
N ASP A 103 -7.21 21.56 25.82
CA ASP A 103 -7.96 22.84 25.83
C ASP A 103 -9.07 22.89 24.78
N LYS A 104 -9.40 21.76 24.13
CA LYS A 104 -10.33 21.73 23.00
C LYS A 104 -11.61 20.94 23.25
N ASP A 105 -11.53 19.87 24.00
CA ASP A 105 -12.64 18.96 24.29
C ASP A 105 -12.39 18.29 25.66
N LEU A 106 -13.12 18.76 26.67
CA LEU A 106 -12.94 18.30 28.03
C LEU A 106 -13.15 16.79 28.20
N ASN A 107 -14.16 16.22 27.53
CA ASN A 107 -14.44 14.79 27.61
C ASN A 107 -13.26 13.96 27.05
N ARG A 108 -12.84 14.31 25.83
CA ARG A 108 -11.70 13.63 25.20
C ARG A 108 -10.38 13.91 25.92
N ALA A 109 -10.20 15.09 26.49
CA ALA A 109 -9.02 15.44 27.28
C ALA A 109 -8.91 14.55 28.52
N VAL A 110 -9.97 14.44 29.32
CA VAL A 110 -10.00 13.59 30.52
C VAL A 110 -9.78 12.13 30.16
N ARG A 111 -10.46 11.63 29.12
CA ARG A 111 -10.35 10.24 28.71
C ARG A 111 -8.95 9.91 28.17
N SER A 112 -8.38 10.75 27.31
CA SER A 112 -7.03 10.52 26.77
C SER A 112 -5.94 10.68 27.84
N ALA A 113 -6.07 11.62 28.77
CA ALA A 113 -5.15 11.77 29.89
C ALA A 113 -5.22 10.55 30.83
N ALA A 114 -6.43 10.04 31.12
CA ALA A 114 -6.57 8.83 31.93
C ALA A 114 -5.94 7.61 31.24
N LEU A 115 -6.16 7.42 29.94
CA LEU A 115 -5.51 6.34 29.19
C LEU A 115 -4.00 6.52 29.09
N SER A 116 -3.50 7.77 29.02
CA SER A 116 -2.06 8.05 29.08
C SER A 116 -1.46 7.65 30.41
N ALA A 117 -2.11 7.97 31.52
CA ALA A 117 -1.69 7.56 32.85
C ALA A 117 -1.68 6.02 33.00
N LEU A 118 -2.69 5.35 32.45
CA LEU A 118 -2.73 3.89 32.43
C LEU A 118 -1.63 3.28 31.53
N TYR A 119 -1.30 3.92 30.41
CA TYR A 119 -0.17 3.50 29.58
C TYR A 119 1.15 3.58 30.37
N ASP A 120 1.38 4.69 31.06
CA ASP A 120 2.58 4.86 31.88
C ASP A 120 2.63 3.84 33.03
N TYR A 121 1.49 3.60 33.67
CA TYR A 121 1.38 2.61 34.74
C TYR A 121 1.61 1.18 34.23
N TRP A 122 0.87 0.76 33.19
CA TRP A 122 0.85 -0.64 32.75
C TRP A 122 2.02 -0.97 31.82
N VAL A 123 2.29 -0.14 30.82
CA VAL A 123 3.31 -0.42 29.79
C VAL A 123 4.70 0.01 30.23
N ILE A 124 4.84 1.25 30.69
CA ILE A 124 6.13 1.79 31.12
C ILE A 124 6.53 1.23 32.50
N GLY A 125 5.55 0.96 33.37
CA GLY A 125 5.79 0.43 34.71
C GLY A 125 5.97 1.50 35.79
N ASP A 126 5.59 2.74 35.50
CA ASP A 126 5.56 3.80 36.48
C ASP A 126 4.36 3.64 37.42
N ARG A 127 4.60 3.06 38.59
CA ARG A 127 3.53 2.83 39.57
C ARG A 127 2.88 4.12 40.07
N ASN A 128 3.57 5.24 40.04
CA ASN A 128 3.03 6.52 40.47
C ASN A 128 2.05 7.12 39.45
N ALA A 129 2.12 6.69 38.21
CA ALA A 129 1.21 7.18 37.17
C ALA A 129 -0.27 6.92 37.49
N ILE A 130 -0.58 5.88 38.28
CA ILE A 130 -1.95 5.58 38.72
C ILE A 130 -2.56 6.75 39.55
N LEU A 131 -1.75 7.50 40.27
CA LEU A 131 -2.20 8.65 41.09
C LEU A 131 -2.62 9.85 40.23
N GLN A 132 -2.22 9.89 38.95
CA GLN A 132 -2.68 10.91 38.02
C GLN A 132 -4.19 10.78 37.76
N LEU A 133 -4.75 9.58 37.91
CA LEU A 133 -6.21 9.37 37.79
C LEU A 133 -6.97 10.07 38.92
N ASP A 134 -6.43 10.09 40.12
CA ASP A 134 -7.00 10.83 41.25
C ASP A 134 -6.95 12.34 40.97
N SER A 135 -5.84 12.83 40.45
CA SER A 135 -5.68 14.25 40.10
C SER A 135 -6.67 14.65 38.99
N LEU A 136 -6.86 13.81 37.96
CA LEU A 136 -7.84 14.05 36.89
C LEU A 136 -9.28 14.09 37.43
N ALA A 137 -9.64 13.13 38.28
CA ALA A 137 -10.98 13.06 38.84
C ALA A 137 -11.32 14.23 39.79
N ASN A 138 -10.29 14.83 40.40
CA ASN A 138 -10.43 15.95 41.33
C ASN A 138 -10.17 17.33 40.70
N MET A 139 -10.12 17.42 39.36
CA MET A 139 -10.00 18.71 38.67
C MET A 139 -11.15 19.65 39.06
N THR A 140 -10.84 20.92 39.29
CA THR A 140 -11.81 21.95 39.61
C THR A 140 -12.86 22.06 38.51
N ASN A 141 -14.13 22.05 38.88
CA ASN A 141 -15.28 22.13 37.98
C ASN A 141 -15.43 20.94 37.00
N LEU A 142 -14.80 19.79 37.25
CA LEU A 142 -15.03 18.60 36.47
C LEU A 142 -16.43 18.05 36.78
N PRO A 143 -17.32 17.87 35.79
CA PRO A 143 -18.61 17.21 36.00
C PRO A 143 -18.43 15.77 36.51
N ASP A 144 -19.26 15.32 37.45
CA ASP A 144 -19.22 13.97 37.99
C ASP A 144 -19.26 12.89 36.90
N SER A 145 -20.04 13.10 35.85
CA SER A 145 -20.12 12.17 34.72
C SER A 145 -18.78 11.96 34.02
N LEU A 146 -17.89 12.96 34.00
CA LEU A 146 -16.56 12.83 33.42
C LEU A 146 -15.55 12.29 34.43
N ALA A 147 -15.80 12.46 35.74
CA ALA A 147 -14.97 11.89 36.79
C ALA A 147 -15.12 10.36 36.93
N ILE A 148 -16.25 9.79 36.51
CA ILE A 148 -16.52 8.34 36.58
C ILE A 148 -15.43 7.52 35.89
N PHE A 149 -15.00 7.89 34.67
CA PHE A 149 -14.02 7.11 33.91
C PHE A 149 -12.66 7.00 34.63
N PRO A 150 -11.97 8.09 35.00
CA PRO A 150 -10.70 7.98 35.71
C PRO A 150 -10.85 7.31 37.09
N LEU A 151 -11.93 7.58 37.83
CA LEU A 151 -12.18 6.94 39.14
C LEU A 151 -12.39 5.43 39.00
N ARG A 152 -13.16 4.99 37.98
CA ARG A 152 -13.38 3.56 37.71
C ARG A 152 -12.06 2.84 37.39
N LYS A 153 -11.21 3.45 36.59
CA LYS A 153 -9.87 2.90 36.28
C LYS A 153 -8.98 2.87 37.52
N ARG A 154 -9.00 3.92 38.33
CA ARG A 154 -8.26 3.98 39.58
C ARG A 154 -8.72 2.90 40.55
N ALA A 155 -10.04 2.75 40.74
CA ALA A 155 -10.60 1.73 41.64
C ALA A 155 -10.30 0.31 41.16
N TYR A 156 -10.43 0.02 39.88
CA TYR A 156 -10.13 -1.29 39.30
C TYR A 156 -8.67 -1.71 39.56
N TRP A 157 -7.73 -0.82 39.23
CA TRP A 157 -6.31 -1.12 39.42
C TRP A 157 -5.93 -1.09 40.91
N GLY A 158 -6.51 -0.23 41.73
CA GLY A 158 -6.33 -0.23 43.17
C GLY A 158 -6.78 -1.54 43.81
N THR A 159 -7.92 -2.08 43.40
CA THR A 159 -8.38 -3.40 43.87
C THR A 159 -7.44 -4.52 43.42
N LYS A 160 -6.95 -4.51 42.18
CA LYS A 160 -5.98 -5.50 41.68
C LYS A 160 -4.63 -5.46 42.41
N LEU A 161 -4.19 -4.25 42.78
CA LEU A 161 -2.91 -4.04 43.47
C LEU A 161 -3.00 -4.19 44.99
N PHE A 162 -4.25 -4.33 45.50
CA PHE A 162 -4.50 -4.30 46.93
C PHE A 162 -3.98 -3.03 47.60
N ASP A 163 -4.25 -1.86 46.98
CA ASP A 163 -3.93 -0.53 47.49
C ASP A 163 -4.90 -0.16 48.61
N GLU A 164 -4.54 -0.52 49.83
CA GLU A 164 -5.41 -0.45 51.01
C GLU A 164 -5.73 1.00 51.40
N ASP A 165 -4.74 1.90 51.28
CA ASP A 165 -4.86 3.26 51.82
C ASP A 165 -5.59 4.25 50.92
N GLY A 166 -5.55 4.03 49.60
CA GLY A 166 -6.06 4.99 48.59
C GLY A 166 -7.35 4.60 47.90
N ASN A 167 -7.70 3.32 47.85
CA ASN A 167 -8.75 2.83 46.95
C ASN A 167 -10.18 3.03 47.50
N ARG A 168 -10.40 2.88 48.81
CA ARG A 168 -11.73 2.98 49.44
C ARG A 168 -12.41 4.33 49.24
N PRO A 169 -11.77 5.50 49.43
CA PRO A 169 -12.37 6.79 49.14
C PRO A 169 -12.83 6.90 47.68
N VAL A 170 -12.04 6.35 46.76
CA VAL A 170 -12.34 6.34 45.31
C VAL A 170 -13.60 5.52 45.02
N ILE A 171 -13.67 4.29 45.57
CA ILE A 171 -14.84 3.40 45.42
C ILE A 171 -16.10 4.06 46.03
N LYS A 172 -16.03 4.62 47.23
CA LYS A 172 -17.15 5.30 47.86
C LYS A 172 -17.62 6.50 47.06
N ARG A 173 -16.72 7.26 46.45
CA ARG A 173 -17.08 8.36 45.56
C ARG A 173 -17.81 7.83 44.33
N LEU A 174 -17.33 6.75 43.70
CA LEU A 174 -18.00 6.10 42.55
C LEU A 174 -19.45 5.70 42.92
N ILE A 175 -19.65 5.05 44.07
CA ILE A 175 -20.99 4.70 44.59
C ILE A 175 -21.89 5.92 44.72
N SER A 176 -21.31 7.08 45.10
CA SER A 176 -22.10 8.31 45.30
C SER A 176 -22.47 9.01 43.98
N ILE A 177 -21.67 8.96 42.93
CA ILE A 177 -21.86 9.75 41.70
C ILE A 177 -22.35 8.93 40.50
N ASP A 178 -22.04 7.66 40.39
CA ASP A 178 -22.49 6.79 39.31
C ASP A 178 -23.85 6.16 39.68
N ARG A 179 -24.88 6.36 38.85
CA ARG A 179 -26.24 5.88 39.07
C ARG A 179 -26.56 4.60 38.31
N ASP A 180 -25.62 4.08 37.53
CA ASP A 180 -25.82 2.84 36.79
C ASP A 180 -25.87 1.63 37.73
N SER A 181 -26.98 0.89 37.69
CA SER A 181 -27.26 -0.24 38.61
C SER A 181 -26.19 -1.35 38.53
N ALA A 182 -25.77 -1.68 37.31
CA ALA A 182 -24.73 -2.73 37.10
C ALA A 182 -23.39 -2.28 37.66
N SER A 183 -23.06 -1.00 37.51
CA SER A 183 -21.85 -0.39 38.06
C SER A 183 -21.88 -0.34 39.58
N GLN A 184 -23.04 -0.06 40.20
CA GLN A 184 -23.19 -0.03 41.65
C GLN A 184 -22.85 -1.40 42.29
N GLU A 185 -23.36 -2.49 41.72
CA GLU A 185 -23.03 -3.84 42.16
C GLU A 185 -21.51 -4.12 42.08
N LEU A 186 -20.87 -3.74 40.99
CA LEU A 186 -19.42 -3.89 40.81
C LEU A 186 -18.63 -3.08 41.85
N TYR A 187 -19.05 -1.85 42.15
CA TYR A 187 -18.37 -1.00 43.14
C TYR A 187 -18.54 -1.54 44.57
N LYS A 188 -19.70 -2.08 44.92
CA LYS A 188 -19.89 -2.79 46.20
C LYS A 188 -19.00 -4.01 46.28
N TYR A 189 -18.87 -4.78 45.21
CA TYR A 189 -17.96 -5.93 45.18
C TYR A 189 -16.49 -5.50 45.38
N TRP A 190 -16.04 -4.42 44.73
CA TRP A 190 -14.70 -3.88 45.00
C TRP A 190 -14.53 -3.38 46.44
N LEU A 191 -15.57 -2.77 47.01
CA LEU A 191 -15.55 -2.34 48.42
C LEU A 191 -15.49 -3.52 49.38
N TYR A 192 -16.16 -4.60 49.09
CA TYR A 192 -16.07 -5.86 49.81
C TYR A 192 -14.61 -6.37 49.82
N ILE A 193 -13.99 -6.46 48.62
CA ILE A 193 -12.60 -6.90 48.49
C ILE A 193 -11.64 -5.98 49.26
N ASP A 194 -11.80 -4.67 49.17
CA ASP A 194 -10.99 -3.69 49.85
C ASP A 194 -11.04 -3.89 51.39
N TYR A 195 -12.24 -4.06 51.96
CA TYR A 195 -12.38 -4.36 53.38
C TYR A 195 -11.80 -5.71 53.77
N LEU A 196 -11.95 -6.73 52.93
CA LEU A 196 -11.42 -8.07 53.20
C LEU A 196 -9.91 -8.06 53.27
N PHE A 197 -9.22 -7.42 52.32
CA PHE A 197 -7.75 -7.37 52.31
C PHE A 197 -7.15 -6.45 53.38
N GLU A 198 -7.89 -5.45 53.84
CA GLU A 198 -7.50 -4.64 55.00
C GLU A 198 -7.68 -5.38 56.35
N GLY A 199 -8.36 -6.53 56.30
CA GLY A 199 -8.69 -7.32 57.49
C GLY A 199 -9.87 -6.78 58.28
N ARG A 200 -10.68 -5.89 57.67
CA ARG A 200 -11.95 -5.38 58.23
C ARG A 200 -13.10 -6.31 57.87
N ASN A 201 -13.00 -7.53 58.32
CA ASN A 201 -13.84 -8.62 57.87
C ASN A 201 -15.33 -8.44 58.26
N ASP A 202 -15.66 -7.75 59.38
CA ASP A 202 -17.02 -7.38 59.72
C ASP A 202 -17.65 -6.49 58.64
N SER A 203 -16.91 -5.47 58.18
CA SER A 203 -17.36 -4.56 57.16
C SER A 203 -17.51 -5.27 55.79
N SER A 204 -16.57 -6.18 55.47
CA SER A 204 -16.65 -6.99 54.24
C SER A 204 -17.87 -7.89 54.23
N LEU A 205 -18.18 -8.54 55.35
CA LEU A 205 -19.34 -9.42 55.47
C LEU A 205 -20.68 -8.67 55.35
N ILE A 206 -20.76 -7.42 55.85
CA ILE A 206 -21.97 -6.58 55.68
C ILE A 206 -22.22 -6.33 54.20
N ILE A 207 -21.19 -5.85 53.45
CA ILE A 207 -21.33 -5.56 52.02
C ILE A 207 -21.69 -6.82 51.25
N LEU A 208 -21.07 -7.94 51.59
CA LEU A 208 -21.30 -9.21 50.90
C LEU A 208 -22.75 -9.72 51.12
N ASN A 209 -23.30 -9.54 52.34
CA ASN A 209 -24.70 -9.87 52.60
C ASN A 209 -25.65 -8.97 51.77
N GLU A 210 -25.34 -7.66 51.63
CA GLU A 210 -26.13 -6.76 50.77
C GLU A 210 -26.14 -7.28 49.29
N LEU A 211 -24.95 -7.70 48.76
CA LEU A 211 -24.83 -8.26 47.43
C LEU A 211 -25.60 -9.58 47.25
N ILE A 212 -25.63 -10.45 48.30
CA ILE A 212 -26.42 -11.68 48.30
C ILE A 212 -27.91 -11.34 48.25
N ASP A 213 -28.40 -10.40 49.08
CA ASP A 213 -29.77 -9.99 49.12
C ASP A 213 -30.24 -9.36 47.79
N GLU A 214 -29.38 -8.57 47.14
CA GLU A 214 -29.62 -8.05 45.78
C GLU A 214 -29.69 -9.16 44.74
N ALA A 215 -28.80 -10.16 44.81
CA ALA A 215 -28.81 -11.31 43.91
C ALA A 215 -30.05 -12.18 44.07
N VAL A 216 -30.52 -12.38 45.31
CA VAL A 216 -31.78 -13.08 45.63
C VAL A 216 -32.98 -12.28 45.10
N SER A 217 -33.00 -10.99 45.32
CA SER A 217 -34.07 -10.09 44.85
C SER A 217 -34.19 -10.04 43.33
N SER A 218 -33.06 -10.06 42.63
CA SER A 218 -32.95 -10.11 41.16
C SER A 218 -33.13 -11.51 40.59
N LYS A 219 -33.33 -12.53 41.44
CA LYS A 219 -33.43 -13.96 41.07
C LYS A 219 -32.20 -14.49 40.29
N SER A 220 -31.04 -13.95 40.54
CA SER A 220 -29.81 -14.37 39.90
C SER A 220 -29.11 -15.45 40.74
N SER A 221 -29.46 -16.71 40.49
CA SER A 221 -28.87 -17.85 41.21
C SER A 221 -27.35 -17.95 41.05
N THR A 222 -26.79 -17.57 39.89
CA THR A 222 -25.35 -17.58 39.64
C THR A 222 -24.62 -16.55 40.49
N LYS A 223 -25.14 -15.32 40.60
CA LYS A 223 -24.55 -14.29 41.45
C LYS A 223 -24.69 -14.64 42.92
N GLN A 224 -25.86 -15.10 43.34
CA GLN A 224 -26.06 -15.56 44.71
C GLN A 224 -25.06 -16.64 45.09
N PHE A 225 -24.87 -17.65 44.23
CA PHE A 225 -23.90 -18.70 44.43
C PHE A 225 -22.47 -18.16 44.57
N SER A 226 -22.07 -17.26 43.68
CA SER A 226 -20.74 -16.63 43.71
C SER A 226 -20.50 -15.86 45.00
N TYR A 227 -21.45 -15.03 45.43
CA TYR A 227 -21.31 -14.23 46.65
C TYR A 227 -21.40 -15.08 47.94
N GLU A 228 -22.25 -16.13 47.98
CA GLU A 228 -22.27 -17.10 49.08
C GLU A 228 -20.93 -17.85 49.18
N TYR A 229 -20.27 -18.17 48.04
CA TYR A 229 -18.94 -18.78 48.05
C TYR A 229 -17.89 -17.84 48.66
N GLU A 230 -17.85 -16.57 48.23
CA GLU A 230 -16.95 -15.56 48.81
C GLU A 230 -17.20 -15.38 50.33
N LYS A 231 -18.44 -15.54 50.78
CA LYS A 231 -18.83 -15.45 52.17
C LYS A 231 -18.13 -16.49 53.06
N MET A 232 -17.83 -17.68 52.55
CA MET A 232 -17.08 -18.69 53.31
C MET A 232 -15.71 -18.15 53.77
N GLY A 233 -14.99 -17.48 52.87
CA GLY A 233 -13.70 -16.85 53.20
C GLY A 233 -13.81 -15.76 54.25
N ALA A 234 -14.81 -14.88 54.15
CA ALA A 234 -15.04 -13.83 55.16
C ALA A 234 -15.42 -14.42 56.52
N LEU A 235 -16.25 -15.44 56.57
CA LEU A 235 -16.62 -16.14 57.80
C LEU A 235 -15.41 -16.83 58.44
N GLU A 236 -14.58 -17.47 57.65
CA GLU A 236 -13.35 -18.11 58.14
C GLU A 236 -12.40 -17.07 58.76
N GLU A 237 -12.17 -15.95 58.08
CA GLU A 237 -11.30 -14.87 58.56
C GLU A 237 -11.84 -14.23 59.86
N LEU A 238 -13.15 -14.16 60.07
CA LEU A 238 -13.78 -13.69 61.30
C LEU A 238 -13.70 -14.71 62.44
N GLY A 239 -13.38 -15.96 62.14
CA GLY A 239 -13.39 -17.06 63.10
C GLY A 239 -14.78 -17.65 63.31
N HIS A 240 -15.75 -17.36 62.46
CA HIS A 240 -17.09 -17.96 62.43
C HIS A 240 -17.04 -19.31 61.74
N TYR A 241 -16.21 -20.23 62.28
CA TYR A 241 -15.89 -21.51 61.64
C TYR A 241 -17.12 -22.40 61.45
N ASP A 242 -18.06 -22.40 62.43
CA ASP A 242 -19.25 -23.24 62.32
C ASP A 242 -20.17 -22.80 61.18
N GLU A 243 -20.39 -21.49 61.01
CA GLU A 243 -21.15 -20.93 59.89
C GLU A 243 -20.47 -21.18 58.54
N CYS A 244 -19.14 -21.07 58.48
CA CYS A 244 -18.35 -21.42 57.30
C CYS A 244 -18.51 -22.88 56.91
N LEU A 245 -18.44 -23.80 57.87
CA LEU A 245 -18.59 -25.23 57.68
C LEU A 245 -20.01 -25.60 57.21
N GLU A 246 -21.03 -24.99 57.85
CA GLU A 246 -22.43 -25.19 57.43
C GLU A 246 -22.69 -24.72 56.01
N LEU A 247 -22.15 -23.56 55.63
CA LEU A 247 -22.26 -23.05 54.27
C LEU A 247 -21.52 -23.93 53.27
N ALA A 248 -20.33 -24.43 53.59
CA ALA A 248 -19.58 -25.35 52.73
C ALA A 248 -20.32 -26.68 52.54
N ASP A 249 -20.92 -27.25 53.61
CA ASP A 249 -21.73 -28.48 53.50
C ASP A 249 -22.95 -28.28 52.61
N LYS A 250 -23.63 -27.14 52.75
CA LYS A 250 -24.76 -26.76 51.85
C LYS A 250 -24.35 -26.67 50.38
N PHE A 251 -23.14 -26.19 50.08
CA PHE A 251 -22.62 -26.17 48.71
C PHE A 251 -22.36 -27.56 48.16
N LEU A 252 -21.72 -28.44 48.94
CA LEU A 252 -21.40 -29.80 48.54
C LEU A 252 -22.67 -30.65 48.33
N GLU A 253 -23.72 -30.40 49.12
CA GLU A 253 -25.04 -31.02 48.93
C GLU A 253 -25.79 -30.58 47.69
N LYS A 254 -25.76 -29.27 47.39
CA LYS A 254 -26.51 -28.68 46.28
C LYS A 254 -25.90 -28.95 44.91
N ALA A 255 -24.60 -29.07 44.83
CA ALA A 255 -23.86 -29.18 43.56
C ALA A 255 -22.65 -30.13 43.68
N PRO A 256 -22.88 -31.43 43.91
CA PRO A 256 -21.80 -32.40 43.96
C PRO A 256 -21.13 -32.49 42.58
N GLY A 257 -19.79 -32.54 42.56
CA GLY A 257 -19.00 -32.59 41.34
C GLY A 257 -18.85 -31.24 40.61
N ASN A 258 -19.18 -30.15 41.29
CA ASN A 258 -18.97 -28.81 40.74
C ASN A 258 -17.46 -28.51 40.53
N SER A 259 -17.15 -27.70 39.54
CA SER A 259 -15.76 -27.28 39.19
C SER A 259 -14.99 -26.61 40.35
N ILE A 260 -15.67 -26.10 41.37
CA ILE A 260 -15.05 -25.47 42.56
C ILE A 260 -15.04 -26.37 43.82
N GLU A 261 -15.50 -27.63 43.73
CA GLU A 261 -15.61 -28.55 44.88
C GLU A 261 -14.29 -28.69 45.65
N HIS A 262 -13.17 -28.75 44.94
CA HIS A 262 -11.84 -28.78 45.54
C HIS A 262 -11.51 -27.55 46.41
N TYR A 263 -11.98 -26.35 46.02
CA TYR A 263 -11.81 -25.15 46.86
C TYR A 263 -12.72 -25.13 48.06
N ILE A 264 -13.93 -25.68 47.93
CA ILE A 264 -14.85 -25.81 49.08
C ILE A 264 -14.24 -26.72 50.14
N HIS A 265 -13.66 -27.84 49.77
CA HIS A 265 -12.92 -28.72 50.66
C HIS A 265 -11.67 -28.04 51.27
N LEU A 266 -10.97 -27.17 50.53
CA LEU A 266 -9.88 -26.36 51.11
C LEU A 266 -10.37 -25.39 52.18
N TRP A 267 -11.49 -24.70 51.94
CA TRP A 267 -12.08 -23.81 52.98
C TRP A 267 -12.51 -24.58 54.21
N LYS A 268 -13.16 -25.74 54.02
CA LYS A 268 -13.49 -26.66 55.14
C LYS A 268 -12.27 -27.09 55.91
N SER A 269 -11.22 -27.49 55.22
CA SER A 269 -9.97 -27.90 55.84
C SER A 269 -9.36 -26.78 56.68
N LEU A 270 -9.32 -25.55 56.15
CA LEU A 270 -8.80 -24.36 56.86
C LEU A 270 -9.67 -24.03 58.08
N ALA A 271 -10.98 -23.99 57.93
CA ALA A 271 -11.90 -23.70 59.04
C ALA A 271 -11.78 -24.72 60.17
N LEU A 272 -11.71 -26.01 59.82
CA LEU A 272 -11.52 -27.10 60.78
C LEU A 272 -10.17 -27.02 61.48
N PHE A 273 -9.08 -26.71 60.76
CA PHE A 273 -7.76 -26.52 61.32
C PHE A 273 -7.75 -25.34 62.30
N ASN A 274 -8.24 -24.17 61.93
CA ASN A 274 -8.28 -22.98 62.77
C ASN A 274 -9.23 -23.16 63.97
N ARG A 275 -10.26 -24.01 63.86
CA ARG A 275 -11.13 -24.43 64.98
C ARG A 275 -10.44 -25.40 65.93
N GLY A 276 -9.32 -26.01 65.53
CA GLY A 276 -8.58 -27.02 66.32
C GLY A 276 -8.86 -28.48 65.99
N ASP A 277 -9.71 -28.78 65.00
CA ASP A 277 -10.04 -30.15 64.57
C ASP A 277 -9.11 -30.62 63.45
N ARG A 278 -7.88 -30.91 63.82
CA ARG A 278 -6.81 -31.26 62.88
C ARG A 278 -7.09 -32.56 62.12
N ALA A 279 -7.73 -33.55 62.73
CA ALA A 279 -7.97 -34.82 62.08
C ALA A 279 -8.97 -34.67 60.91
N ARG A 280 -10.06 -33.93 61.14
CA ARG A 280 -11.02 -33.63 60.08
C ARG A 280 -10.46 -32.69 59.05
N ALA A 281 -9.61 -31.73 59.45
CA ALA A 281 -8.94 -30.83 58.50
C ALA A 281 -8.07 -31.58 57.48
N ILE A 282 -7.27 -32.55 57.92
CA ILE A 282 -6.44 -33.42 57.05
C ILE A 282 -7.32 -34.27 56.10
N ASN A 283 -8.42 -34.80 56.62
CA ASN A 283 -9.37 -35.56 55.80
C ASN A 283 -10.01 -34.73 54.69
N GLU A 284 -10.43 -33.49 55.01
CA GLU A 284 -10.99 -32.58 54.00
C GLU A 284 -9.92 -32.13 52.98
N LEU A 285 -8.67 -31.94 53.38
CA LEU A 285 -7.59 -31.67 52.44
C LEU A 285 -7.36 -32.84 51.45
N GLY A 286 -7.39 -34.08 51.94
CA GLY A 286 -7.32 -35.28 51.10
C GLY A 286 -8.49 -35.39 50.06
N LYS A 287 -9.70 -34.95 50.45
CA LYS A 287 -10.82 -34.84 49.52
C LYS A 287 -10.59 -33.75 48.49
N ALA A 288 -10.09 -32.60 48.90
CA ALA A 288 -9.72 -31.51 47.98
C ALA A 288 -8.72 -31.98 46.92
N ASP A 289 -7.64 -32.68 47.35
CA ASP A 289 -6.63 -33.25 46.44
C ASP A 289 -7.25 -34.24 45.44
N SER A 290 -8.18 -35.06 45.91
CA SER A 290 -8.88 -36.03 45.06
C SER A 290 -9.75 -35.32 43.97
N CYS A 291 -10.46 -34.26 44.33
CA CYS A 291 -11.26 -33.48 43.40
C CYS A 291 -10.37 -32.68 42.45
N ALA A 292 -9.22 -32.17 42.92
CA ALA A 292 -8.30 -31.39 42.12
C ALA A 292 -7.56 -32.20 41.02
N ALA A 293 -7.62 -33.51 41.03
CA ALA A 293 -7.01 -34.36 40.02
C ALA A 293 -7.56 -34.08 38.59
N SER A 294 -8.79 -33.59 38.49
CA SER A 294 -9.51 -33.33 37.22
C SER A 294 -9.44 -31.88 36.72
N ILE A 295 -8.82 -30.94 37.46
CA ILE A 295 -8.76 -29.53 37.07
C ILE A 295 -7.65 -29.24 36.05
N SER A 296 -7.75 -28.13 35.35
CA SER A 296 -6.75 -27.69 34.34
C SER A 296 -5.40 -27.36 34.98
N GLU A 297 -4.30 -27.49 34.21
CA GLU A 297 -2.95 -27.16 34.71
C GLU A 297 -2.81 -25.69 35.17
N ALA A 298 -3.56 -24.78 34.57
CA ALA A 298 -3.57 -23.37 34.98
C ALA A 298 -4.20 -23.18 36.38
N GLU A 299 -5.28 -23.92 36.67
CA GLU A 299 -5.96 -23.89 37.98
C GLU A 299 -5.16 -24.64 39.04
N LYS A 300 -4.46 -25.73 38.69
CA LYS A 300 -3.59 -26.47 39.59
C LYS A 300 -2.53 -25.60 40.25
N GLY A 301 -1.96 -24.65 39.52
CA GLY A 301 -0.96 -23.74 40.06
C GLY A 301 -1.45 -22.96 41.29
N TYR A 302 -2.68 -22.45 41.24
CA TYR A 302 -3.33 -21.74 42.35
C TYR A 302 -3.70 -22.70 43.50
N TYR A 303 -4.37 -23.81 43.14
CA TYR A 303 -4.73 -24.86 44.08
C TYR A 303 -3.51 -25.40 44.84
N ASN A 304 -2.43 -25.76 44.16
CA ASN A 304 -1.22 -26.34 44.75
C ASN A 304 -0.56 -25.36 45.72
N SER A 305 -0.64 -24.07 45.48
CA SER A 305 -0.08 -23.05 46.43
C SER A 305 -0.82 -23.09 47.76
N PHE A 306 -2.14 -23.20 47.75
CA PHE A 306 -2.95 -23.31 48.98
C PHE A 306 -2.76 -24.65 49.66
N ALA A 307 -2.86 -25.76 48.92
CA ALA A 307 -2.69 -27.10 49.44
C ALA A 307 -1.29 -27.32 50.04
N TYR A 308 -0.24 -26.79 49.41
CA TYR A 308 1.13 -26.82 49.90
C TYR A 308 1.27 -26.12 51.26
N VAL A 309 0.68 -24.93 51.42
CA VAL A 309 0.75 -24.21 52.70
C VAL A 309 0.02 -24.95 53.79
N LEU A 310 -1.17 -25.47 53.52
CA LEU A 310 -1.94 -26.25 54.49
C LEU A 310 -1.20 -27.53 54.90
N ASN A 311 -0.69 -28.31 53.93
CA ASN A 311 0.11 -29.52 54.19
C ASN A 311 1.34 -29.17 55.06
N THR A 312 2.09 -28.11 54.73
CA THR A 312 3.28 -27.69 55.48
C THR A 312 2.92 -27.36 56.93
N VAL A 313 1.81 -26.64 57.14
CA VAL A 313 1.38 -26.27 58.51
C VAL A 313 0.89 -27.50 59.25
N PHE A 314 0.20 -28.43 58.60
CA PHE A 314 -0.27 -29.66 59.20
C PHE A 314 0.91 -30.56 59.63
N ASP A 315 1.94 -30.69 58.76
CA ASP A 315 3.14 -31.49 59.04
C ASP A 315 3.96 -30.99 60.19
N PHE A 316 4.15 -29.66 60.28
CA PHE A 316 4.97 -29.03 61.35
C PHE A 316 4.20 -28.79 62.66
N GLY A 317 2.91 -29.14 62.73
CA GLY A 317 2.14 -29.05 63.97
C GLY A 317 1.97 -27.66 64.56
N LYS A 318 2.03 -26.60 63.72
CA LYS A 318 1.84 -25.22 64.19
C LYS A 318 0.43 -25.00 64.71
N THR A 319 0.31 -24.36 65.85
CA THR A 319 -0.97 -24.01 66.50
C THR A 319 -1.42 -22.57 66.22
N ALA A 320 -0.59 -21.78 65.56
CA ALA A 320 -0.95 -20.42 65.17
C ALA A 320 -2.00 -20.44 64.04
N ARG A 321 -3.01 -19.56 64.16
CA ARG A 321 -4.01 -19.37 63.13
C ARG A 321 -3.38 -19.07 61.78
N LEU A 322 -3.77 -19.81 60.75
CA LEU A 322 -3.32 -19.63 59.40
C LEU A 322 -4.31 -18.71 58.66
N ARG A 323 -3.78 -17.66 58.06
CA ARG A 323 -4.57 -16.74 57.19
C ARG A 323 -4.13 -16.89 55.74
N LEU A 324 -5.07 -17.23 54.87
CA LEU A 324 -4.79 -17.47 53.44
C LEU A 324 -4.80 -16.21 52.58
N PHE A 325 -5.58 -15.19 52.96
CA PHE A 325 -5.71 -13.96 52.15
C PHE A 325 -4.38 -13.22 51.96
N PRO A 326 -3.50 -13.05 52.94
CA PRO A 326 -2.17 -12.46 52.73
C PRO A 326 -1.32 -13.24 51.72
N ILE A 327 -1.46 -14.57 51.71
CA ILE A 327 -0.75 -15.45 50.76
C ILE A 327 -1.34 -15.30 49.35
N ALA A 328 -2.64 -15.26 49.25
CA ALA A 328 -3.35 -15.02 47.99
C ALA A 328 -2.96 -13.66 47.39
N LYS A 329 -2.88 -12.61 48.21
CA LYS A 329 -2.42 -11.29 47.82
C LYS A 329 -1.05 -11.32 47.16
N ILE A 330 -0.05 -11.93 47.82
CA ILE A 330 1.33 -12.03 47.32
C ILE A 330 1.35 -12.83 46.00
N ASN A 331 0.66 -13.95 45.95
CA ASN A 331 0.59 -14.80 44.75
C ASN A 331 -0.01 -14.06 43.57
N ASN A 332 -1.10 -13.34 43.77
CA ASN A 332 -1.76 -12.59 42.70
C ASN A 332 -0.86 -11.46 42.18
N GLN A 333 -0.19 -10.73 43.06
CA GLN A 333 0.76 -9.69 42.68
C GLN A 333 1.94 -10.25 41.86
N GLN A 334 2.46 -11.41 42.25
CA GLN A 334 3.54 -12.08 41.49
C GLN A 334 3.04 -12.58 40.11
N LYS A 335 1.84 -13.17 40.05
CA LYS A 335 1.21 -13.60 38.79
C LYS A 335 0.98 -12.44 37.84
N ASP A 336 0.43 -11.32 38.34
CA ASP A 336 0.17 -10.14 37.50
C ASP A 336 1.46 -9.53 36.96
N ASN A 337 2.53 -9.49 37.80
CA ASN A 337 3.83 -9.02 37.33
C ASN A 337 4.46 -9.94 36.29
N LEU A 338 4.39 -11.25 36.51
CA LEU A 338 4.88 -12.25 35.52
C LEU A 338 4.11 -12.18 34.22
N PHE A 339 2.77 -12.19 34.31
CA PHE A 339 1.88 -12.08 33.16
C PHE A 339 2.16 -10.81 32.35
N ARG A 340 2.28 -9.66 33.05
CA ARG A 340 2.63 -8.39 32.43
C ARG A 340 3.96 -8.47 31.67
N THR A 341 5.00 -9.03 32.31
CA THR A 341 6.32 -9.14 31.71
C THR A 341 6.30 -10.01 30.47
N GLN A 342 5.67 -11.19 30.54
CA GLN A 342 5.55 -12.10 29.42
C GLN A 342 4.72 -11.50 28.28
N TYR A 343 3.60 -10.85 28.61
CA TYR A 343 2.73 -10.20 27.66
C TYR A 343 3.47 -9.08 26.89
N LEU A 344 4.16 -8.19 27.61
CA LEU A 344 4.90 -7.09 27.00
C LEU A 344 6.08 -7.58 26.14
N GLN A 345 6.73 -8.67 26.57
CA GLN A 345 7.79 -9.29 25.78
C GLN A 345 7.22 -9.86 24.47
N GLN A 346 6.14 -10.64 24.53
CA GLN A 346 5.49 -11.21 23.35
C GLN A 346 4.99 -10.13 22.40
N GLU A 347 4.37 -9.06 22.94
CA GLU A 347 3.91 -7.93 22.13
C GLU A 347 5.10 -7.19 21.48
N SER A 348 6.21 -7.03 22.20
CA SER A 348 7.42 -6.43 21.64
C SER A 348 7.97 -7.22 20.46
N GLU A 349 8.03 -8.56 20.61
CA GLU A 349 8.48 -9.46 19.53
C GLU A 349 7.53 -9.40 18.31
N GLN A 350 6.21 -9.43 18.54
CA GLN A 350 5.22 -9.28 17.46
C GLN A 350 5.34 -7.92 16.76
N ASN A 351 5.46 -6.84 17.52
CA ASN A 351 5.62 -5.51 16.95
C ASN A 351 6.93 -5.37 16.15
N ALA A 352 8.01 -5.99 16.58
CA ALA A 352 9.26 -6.05 15.83
C ALA A 352 9.06 -6.76 14.48
N LEU A 353 8.40 -7.93 14.48
CA LEU A 353 8.07 -8.66 13.24
C LEU A 353 7.15 -7.88 12.31
N ILE A 354 6.11 -7.22 12.85
CA ILE A 354 5.20 -6.37 12.08
C ILE A 354 5.95 -5.20 11.46
N SER A 355 6.83 -4.55 12.24
CA SER A 355 7.64 -3.41 11.76
C SER A 355 8.60 -3.82 10.66
N GLU A 356 9.24 -5.00 10.78
CA GLU A 356 10.11 -5.56 9.75
C GLU A 356 9.35 -5.91 8.48
N ASN A 357 8.21 -6.61 8.60
CA ASN A 357 7.34 -6.91 7.48
C ASN A 357 6.85 -5.63 6.77
N ARG A 358 6.49 -4.60 7.54
CA ARG A 358 6.12 -3.29 6.99
C ARG A 358 7.29 -2.64 6.25
N ARG A 359 8.49 -2.67 6.83
CA ARG A 359 9.72 -2.17 6.18
C ARG A 359 9.98 -2.89 4.85
N LEU A 360 9.86 -4.22 4.83
CA LEU A 360 10.03 -5.02 3.62
C LEU A 360 8.96 -4.70 2.57
N SER A 361 7.70 -4.55 2.98
CA SER A 361 6.61 -4.18 2.07
C SER A 361 6.78 -2.78 1.48
N LEU A 362 7.22 -1.80 2.28
CA LEU A 362 7.53 -0.46 1.81
C LEU A 362 8.72 -0.45 0.86
N LYS A 363 9.77 -1.25 1.14
CA LYS A 363 10.91 -1.43 0.25
C LYS A 363 10.48 -2.01 -1.08
N ALA A 364 9.68 -3.09 -1.08
CA ALA A 364 9.14 -3.70 -2.29
C ALA A 364 8.23 -2.73 -3.08
N LYS A 365 7.41 -1.91 -2.39
CA LYS A 365 6.59 -0.88 -3.03
C LYS A 365 7.47 0.19 -3.69
N SER A 366 8.52 0.66 -3.01
CA SER A 366 9.48 1.63 -3.54
C SER A 366 10.21 1.08 -4.76
N GLU A 367 10.68 -0.16 -4.70
CA GLU A 367 11.35 -0.82 -5.83
C GLU A 367 10.42 -0.96 -7.05
N ARG A 368 9.14 -1.32 -6.83
CA ARG A 368 8.13 -1.36 -7.91
C ARG A 368 7.86 0.02 -8.50
N GLN A 369 7.78 1.07 -7.67
CA GLN A 369 7.61 2.44 -8.14
C GLN A 369 8.83 2.91 -8.95
N THR A 370 10.03 2.62 -8.50
CA THR A 370 11.27 2.94 -9.22
C THR A 370 11.32 2.19 -10.56
N ALA A 371 10.98 0.91 -10.59
CA ALA A 371 10.89 0.14 -11.83
C ALA A 371 9.85 0.72 -12.80
N ALA A 372 8.68 1.12 -12.29
CA ALA A 372 7.65 1.76 -13.12
C ALA A 372 8.13 3.10 -13.73
N ILE A 373 8.82 3.92 -12.94
CA ILE A 373 9.40 5.18 -13.44
C ILE A 373 10.44 4.91 -14.53
N ILE A 374 11.32 3.91 -14.33
CA ILE A 374 12.31 3.53 -15.33
C ILE A 374 11.63 3.08 -16.63
N ILE A 375 10.58 2.26 -16.53
CA ILE A 375 9.81 1.80 -17.71
C ILE A 375 9.19 3.00 -18.44
N ILE A 376 8.60 3.96 -17.72
CA ILE A 376 8.02 5.17 -18.33
C ILE A 376 9.10 5.97 -19.08
N ILE A 377 10.26 6.19 -18.47
CA ILE A 377 11.39 6.90 -19.10
C ILE A 377 11.85 6.16 -20.37
N LEU A 378 11.97 4.83 -20.32
CA LEU A 378 12.36 4.03 -21.48
C LEU A 378 11.33 4.13 -22.62
N VAL A 379 10.04 4.12 -22.30
CA VAL A 379 8.96 4.29 -23.28
C VAL A 379 9.01 5.71 -23.89
N GLU A 380 9.23 6.74 -23.09
CA GLU A 380 9.38 8.11 -23.60
C GLU A 380 10.60 8.25 -24.52
N LEU A 381 11.74 7.65 -24.14
CA LEU A 381 12.94 7.63 -25.00
C LEU A 381 12.70 6.89 -26.32
N LEU A 382 11.93 5.81 -26.27
CA LEU A 382 11.57 5.04 -27.49
C LEU A 382 10.65 5.85 -28.40
N ILE A 383 9.62 6.51 -27.83
CA ILE A 383 8.70 7.38 -28.60
C ILE A 383 9.46 8.55 -29.21
N THR A 384 10.33 9.21 -28.45
CA THR A 384 11.14 10.33 -28.95
C THR A 384 12.13 9.86 -30.01
N GLY A 385 12.75 8.69 -29.84
CA GLY A 385 13.62 8.08 -30.84
C GLY A 385 12.89 7.75 -32.15
N LEU A 386 11.69 7.14 -32.05
CA LEU A 386 10.86 6.85 -33.20
C LEU A 386 10.35 8.12 -33.91
N SER A 387 9.97 9.14 -33.16
CA SER A 387 9.50 10.41 -33.72
C SER A 387 10.64 11.15 -34.45
N LEU A 388 11.83 11.14 -33.90
CA LEU A 388 13.03 11.71 -34.53
C LEU A 388 13.42 10.94 -35.79
N TRP A 389 13.42 9.59 -35.71
CA TRP A 389 13.66 8.73 -36.88
C TRP A 389 12.65 9.00 -38.00
N TYR A 390 11.36 9.11 -37.64
CA TYR A 390 10.30 9.42 -38.61
C TYR A 390 10.50 10.82 -39.25
N ALA A 391 10.82 11.82 -38.44
CA ALA A 391 11.09 13.18 -38.92
C ALA A 391 12.29 13.22 -39.87
N LEU A 392 13.38 12.54 -39.52
CA LEU A 392 14.60 12.44 -40.38
C LEU A 392 14.30 11.69 -41.67
N ASN A 393 13.56 10.59 -41.61
CA ASN A 393 13.20 9.84 -42.81
C ASN A 393 12.26 10.64 -43.73
N ARG A 394 11.30 11.38 -43.17
CA ARG A 394 10.44 12.29 -43.93
C ARG A 394 11.26 13.41 -44.58
N ARG A 395 12.23 13.96 -43.89
CA ARG A 395 13.12 15.02 -44.43
C ARG A 395 13.99 14.48 -45.56
N ARG A 396 14.54 13.27 -45.45
CA ARG A 396 15.30 12.62 -46.55
C ARG A 396 14.43 12.44 -47.79
N LYS A 397 13.20 11.90 -47.66
CA LYS A 397 12.28 11.75 -48.76
C LYS A 397 11.89 13.07 -49.41
N SER A 398 11.76 14.14 -48.63
CA SER A 398 11.48 15.49 -49.12
C SER A 398 12.63 16.02 -49.97
N ILE A 399 13.87 15.83 -49.54
CA ILE A 399 15.07 16.27 -50.27
C ILE A 399 15.21 15.48 -51.58
N GLU A 400 15.02 14.16 -51.56
CA GLU A 400 15.07 13.31 -52.74
C GLU A 400 14.00 13.74 -53.76
N ALA A 401 12.78 14.02 -53.29
CA ALA A 401 11.69 14.50 -54.17
C ALA A 401 11.99 15.87 -54.77
N GLU A 402 12.61 16.77 -54.02
CA GLU A 402 13.00 18.12 -54.51
C GLU A 402 14.12 18.02 -55.57
N GLU A 403 15.13 17.15 -55.34
CA GLU A 403 16.20 16.91 -56.32
C GLU A 403 15.66 16.29 -57.62
N GLN A 404 14.68 15.36 -57.51
CA GLN A 404 14.03 14.76 -58.70
C GLN A 404 13.18 15.80 -59.45
N ALA A 405 12.45 16.67 -58.73
CA ALA A 405 11.64 17.72 -59.36
C ALA A 405 12.53 18.75 -60.07
N GLU A 406 13.71 19.10 -59.53
CA GLU A 406 14.65 20.00 -60.18
C GLU A 406 15.23 19.39 -61.47
N ALA A 407 15.62 18.11 -61.42
CA ALA A 407 16.15 17.40 -62.60
C ALA A 407 15.08 17.33 -63.72
N LEU A 408 13.81 17.01 -63.32
CA LEU A 408 12.69 16.97 -64.24
C LEU A 408 12.41 18.35 -64.84
N SER A 409 12.47 19.42 -64.04
CA SER A 409 12.28 20.81 -64.51
C SER A 409 13.31 21.18 -65.60
N LYS A 410 14.59 20.77 -65.42
CA LYS A 410 15.63 21.00 -66.42
C LYS A 410 15.39 20.26 -67.73
N MET A 411 14.97 18.98 -67.64
CA MET A 411 14.64 18.19 -68.83
C MET A 411 13.46 18.78 -69.60
N VAL A 412 12.45 19.30 -68.89
CA VAL A 412 11.32 20.01 -69.54
C VAL A 412 11.73 21.30 -70.19
N GLU A 413 12.66 22.06 -69.60
CA GLU A 413 13.19 23.31 -70.16
C GLU A 413 13.96 23.05 -71.44
N GLU A 414 14.79 22.00 -71.49
CA GLU A 414 15.50 21.55 -72.69
C GLU A 414 14.56 21.17 -73.84
N LEU A 415 13.40 20.54 -73.53
CA LEU A 415 12.39 20.21 -74.54
C LEU A 415 11.67 21.46 -75.08
N LYS A 416 11.60 22.57 -74.34
CA LYS A 416 10.96 23.82 -74.78
C LYS A 416 11.81 24.69 -75.67
N THR A 417 13.14 24.60 -75.60
CA THR A 417 14.04 25.40 -76.43
C THR A 417 13.94 24.98 -77.91
N PRO A 418 13.76 25.94 -78.86
CA PRO A 418 13.69 25.60 -80.29
C PRO A 418 15.01 24.96 -80.75
N ALA A 419 14.88 23.93 -81.59
CA ALA A 419 16.04 23.21 -82.14
C ALA A 419 16.94 24.12 -82.95
N SER A 420 18.18 24.38 -82.46
CA SER A 420 19.28 24.86 -83.31
C SER A 420 19.81 23.67 -84.15
N PRO A 421 20.18 23.82 -85.39
CA PRO A 421 20.66 22.74 -86.26
C PRO A 421 22.11 22.39 -85.88
N ALA A 422 22.33 21.80 -84.74
CA ALA A 422 23.64 21.26 -84.34
C ALA A 422 23.50 19.73 -84.25
N VAL A 423 24.16 19.04 -85.20
CA VAL A 423 24.39 17.61 -85.15
C VAL A 423 25.27 17.29 -83.94
N GLY A 424 24.69 16.80 -82.84
CA GLY A 424 25.44 16.51 -81.64
C GLY A 424 24.61 15.86 -80.55
N GLN A 425 25.23 15.63 -79.39
CA GLN A 425 24.72 14.98 -78.21
C GLN A 425 23.42 15.60 -77.68
N ASP A 426 23.18 16.90 -77.88
CA ASP A 426 21.96 17.61 -77.47
C ASP A 426 20.73 17.21 -78.31
N SER A 427 20.92 16.95 -79.62
CA SER A 427 19.86 16.47 -80.48
C SER A 427 19.42 15.05 -80.09
N LEU A 428 20.40 14.16 -79.84
CA LEU A 428 20.17 12.81 -79.35
C LEU A 428 19.44 12.82 -77.98
N ARG A 429 19.95 13.59 -77.06
CA ARG A 429 19.35 13.68 -75.74
C ARG A 429 17.89 14.14 -75.82
N ARG A 430 17.57 15.08 -76.66
CA ARG A 430 16.20 15.55 -76.89
C ARG A 430 15.31 14.47 -77.53
N THR A 431 15.81 13.76 -78.50
CA THR A 431 15.07 12.66 -79.11
C THR A 431 14.80 11.54 -78.09
N MET A 432 15.80 11.22 -77.29
CA MET A 432 15.63 10.23 -76.23
C MET A 432 14.63 10.70 -75.13
N LEU A 433 14.64 11.95 -74.75
CA LEU A 433 13.66 12.50 -73.82
C LEU A 433 12.23 12.38 -74.34
N GLN A 434 12.02 12.60 -75.65
CA GLN A 434 10.72 12.40 -76.30
C GLN A 434 10.31 10.93 -76.36
N GLN A 435 11.23 10.04 -76.74
CA GLN A 435 10.98 8.60 -76.85
C GLN A 435 10.82 7.89 -75.52
N LEU A 436 11.49 8.34 -74.46
CA LEU A 436 11.41 7.78 -73.12
C LEU A 436 10.10 8.05 -72.40
N GLY A 437 9.20 8.81 -73.03
CA GLY A 437 7.86 9.02 -72.47
C GLY A 437 7.85 9.66 -71.08
N ILE A 438 8.62 10.73 -70.92
CA ILE A 438 8.71 11.49 -69.67
C ILE A 438 7.31 11.88 -69.17
N ILE A 439 6.36 12.07 -70.09
CA ILE A 439 4.95 12.33 -69.79
C ILE A 439 4.32 11.26 -68.91
N LYS A 440 4.64 9.98 -69.18
CA LYS A 440 4.10 8.87 -68.39
C LYS A 440 4.70 8.80 -67.00
N MET A 441 6.01 9.08 -66.85
CA MET A 441 6.71 9.09 -65.59
C MET A 441 6.22 10.18 -64.63
N VAL A 442 5.88 11.36 -65.18
CA VAL A 442 5.29 12.47 -64.39
C VAL A 442 3.82 12.16 -64.04
N ALA A 443 3.11 11.39 -64.87
CA ALA A 443 1.73 10.99 -64.58
C ALA A 443 1.60 9.95 -63.47
N GLU A 444 2.60 9.10 -63.27
CA GLU A 444 2.59 8.04 -62.25
C GLU A 444 2.87 8.53 -60.83
N THR A 445 3.38 9.78 -60.65
CA THR A 445 3.64 10.38 -59.35
C THR A 445 2.69 11.54 -59.04
N PRO A 446 1.60 11.34 -58.25
CA PRO A 446 0.52 12.32 -58.12
C PRO A 446 0.84 13.42 -57.09
N THR A 447 1.81 14.28 -57.37
CA THR A 447 2.04 15.52 -56.64
C THR A 447 1.43 16.71 -57.41
N GLU A 448 1.04 17.80 -56.71
CA GLU A 448 0.46 18.99 -57.32
C GLU A 448 1.41 19.66 -58.33
N GLN A 449 2.71 19.63 -58.02
CA GLN A 449 3.76 20.11 -58.92
C GLN A 449 3.90 19.25 -60.19
N ASN A 450 3.77 17.93 -60.05
CA ASN A 450 3.82 17.01 -61.21
C ASN A 450 2.58 17.15 -62.08
N ARG A 451 1.39 17.44 -61.54
CA ARG A 451 0.19 17.75 -62.33
C ARG A 451 0.33 19.04 -63.12
N GLU A 452 0.93 20.08 -62.54
CA GLU A 452 1.20 21.34 -63.22
C GLU A 452 2.25 21.14 -64.33
N MET A 453 3.26 20.31 -64.11
CA MET A 453 4.28 19.96 -65.08
C MET A 453 3.72 19.12 -66.22
N LEU A 454 2.81 18.16 -65.93
CA LEU A 454 2.05 17.39 -66.94
C LEU A 454 1.23 18.32 -67.86
N ARG A 455 0.57 19.35 -67.30
CA ARG A 455 -0.15 20.37 -68.11
C ARG A 455 0.80 21.11 -69.02
N LYS A 456 2.00 21.47 -68.56
CA LYS A 456 3.03 22.14 -69.37
C LYS A 456 3.60 21.25 -70.46
N ILE A 457 3.80 19.94 -70.18
CA ILE A 457 4.32 18.96 -71.16
C ILE A 457 3.24 18.61 -72.16
N SER A 458 1.98 18.40 -71.75
CA SER A 458 0.88 18.08 -72.64
C SER A 458 0.50 19.21 -73.63
N SER A 459 0.91 20.43 -73.29
CA SER A 459 0.77 21.58 -74.22
C SER A 459 1.90 21.65 -75.26
N ILE A 460 2.92 20.81 -75.17
CA ILE A 460 4.06 20.79 -76.13
C ILE A 460 3.89 19.74 -77.20
N ASP A 461 3.17 18.66 -76.94
CA ASP A 461 2.97 17.56 -77.92
C ASP A 461 1.55 17.04 -77.87
N SER A 462 0.79 17.36 -78.93
CA SER A 462 -0.61 17.00 -79.06
C SER A 462 -0.86 15.58 -79.63
N ASP A 463 0.21 14.84 -80.06
CA ASP A 463 0.04 13.62 -80.83
C ASP A 463 0.44 12.29 -80.18
N THR A 464 0.93 12.26 -78.95
CA THR A 464 1.36 11.00 -78.34
C THR A 464 0.44 10.52 -77.21
N LYS A 465 -0.69 9.98 -77.51
CA LYS A 465 -1.49 9.15 -76.63
C LYS A 465 -0.88 7.74 -76.50
N GLY A 466 -0.17 7.47 -75.35
CA GLY A 466 0.00 6.11 -74.87
C GLY A 466 1.33 5.38 -75.15
N ALA A 467 2.42 6.05 -75.40
CA ALA A 467 3.73 5.40 -75.55
C ALA A 467 4.32 4.96 -74.18
N LEU A 468 4.28 3.66 -73.88
CA LEU A 468 5.17 2.99 -72.95
C LEU A 468 6.61 3.25 -73.40
N VAL A 469 7.56 3.56 -72.49
CA VAL A 469 9.00 3.63 -72.80
C VAL A 469 9.39 2.32 -73.45
N ASN A 470 9.60 2.37 -74.78
CA ASN A 470 10.08 1.21 -75.51
C ASN A 470 11.62 1.26 -75.59
N TRP A 471 12.26 0.55 -74.64
CA TRP A 471 13.72 0.48 -74.61
C TRP A 471 14.32 -0.06 -75.88
N GLY A 472 13.62 -0.90 -76.61
CA GLY A 472 14.06 -1.40 -77.91
C GLY A 472 14.31 -0.25 -78.92
N ASN A 473 13.37 0.71 -78.99
CA ASN A 473 13.56 1.88 -79.82
C ASN A 473 14.73 2.77 -79.37
N VAL A 474 14.91 2.89 -78.07
CA VAL A 474 16.05 3.67 -77.52
C VAL A 474 17.38 3.01 -77.88
N PHE A 475 17.49 1.71 -77.80
CA PHE A 475 18.68 0.96 -78.16
C PHE A 475 18.93 1.03 -79.68
N GLU A 476 17.93 0.95 -80.50
CA GLU A 476 18.02 1.12 -81.97
C GLU A 476 18.53 2.52 -82.36
N ILE A 477 18.05 3.57 -81.68
CA ILE A 477 18.54 4.95 -81.85
C ILE A 477 20.02 5.05 -81.53
N ILE A 478 20.43 4.45 -80.37
CA ILE A 478 21.84 4.43 -79.93
C ILE A 478 22.71 3.70 -80.94
N ASP A 479 22.26 2.57 -81.44
CA ASP A 479 23.03 1.81 -82.42
C ASP A 479 23.18 2.56 -83.75
N ASN A 480 22.09 3.21 -84.21
CA ASN A 480 22.13 4.01 -85.43
C ASN A 480 23.08 5.23 -85.31
N LEU A 481 23.13 5.86 -84.15
CA LEU A 481 23.96 7.08 -83.91
C LEU A 481 25.40 6.80 -83.53
N TYR A 482 25.68 5.67 -82.88
CA TYR A 482 27.00 5.30 -82.37
C TYR A 482 27.52 3.97 -82.96
N SER A 483 27.14 3.72 -84.25
CA SER A 483 27.71 2.62 -85.03
C SER A 483 27.63 1.23 -84.40
N GLY A 484 26.44 0.92 -83.80
CA GLY A 484 26.21 -0.41 -83.19
C GLY A 484 26.73 -0.53 -81.76
N PHE A 485 26.84 0.57 -81.02
CA PHE A 485 27.37 0.57 -79.67
C PHE A 485 26.57 -0.33 -78.72
N TYR A 486 25.25 -0.28 -78.71
CA TYR A 486 24.44 -1.08 -77.81
C TYR A 486 24.52 -2.59 -78.19
N THR A 487 24.44 -2.92 -79.47
CA THR A 487 24.63 -4.28 -79.91
C THR A 487 25.97 -4.84 -79.48
N SER A 488 27.05 -4.09 -79.70
CA SER A 488 28.38 -4.46 -79.25
C SER A 488 28.51 -4.60 -77.69
N LEU A 489 27.88 -3.68 -76.96
CA LEU A 489 27.81 -3.74 -75.50
C LEU A 489 27.11 -5.00 -75.03
N HIS A 490 25.96 -5.28 -75.60
CA HIS A 490 25.12 -6.45 -75.25
C HIS A 490 25.78 -7.76 -75.61
N ASP A 491 26.38 -7.86 -76.78
CA ASP A 491 27.10 -9.07 -77.25
C ASP A 491 28.32 -9.36 -76.38
N CYS A 492 29.08 -8.34 -75.97
CA CYS A 492 30.28 -8.51 -75.15
C CYS A 492 29.98 -8.70 -73.66
N TYR A 493 28.99 -8.01 -73.11
CA TYR A 493 28.78 -7.89 -71.66
C TYR A 493 27.37 -8.21 -71.19
N GLY A 494 26.42 -8.58 -72.06
CA GLY A 494 25.03 -8.87 -71.71
C GLY A 494 24.85 -10.03 -70.74
N ASN A 495 25.80 -10.98 -70.71
CA ASN A 495 25.82 -12.05 -69.70
C ASN A 495 26.32 -11.59 -68.32
N VAL A 496 26.90 -10.40 -68.20
CA VAL A 496 27.49 -9.85 -66.98
C VAL A 496 26.72 -8.65 -66.45
N LEU A 497 26.17 -7.85 -67.35
CA LEU A 497 25.36 -6.67 -67.05
C LEU A 497 23.87 -7.06 -66.96
N SER A 498 23.17 -6.41 -66.05
CA SER A 498 21.68 -6.48 -66.03
C SER A 498 21.07 -5.46 -67.00
N ASP A 499 19.87 -5.70 -67.51
CA ASP A 499 19.10 -4.75 -68.35
C ASP A 499 19.11 -3.33 -67.80
N LYS A 500 18.99 -3.19 -66.48
CA LYS A 500 19.00 -1.89 -65.79
C LYS A 500 20.36 -1.22 -65.77
N GLU A 501 21.44 -1.99 -65.80
CA GLU A 501 22.82 -1.46 -65.88
C GLU A 501 23.11 -1.06 -67.33
N GLU A 502 22.64 -1.82 -68.35
CA GLU A 502 22.74 -1.44 -69.75
C GLU A 502 21.96 -0.14 -70.03
N GLN A 503 20.72 -0.02 -69.53
CA GLN A 503 19.93 1.22 -69.62
C GLN A 503 20.69 2.42 -69.04
N ILE A 504 21.36 2.28 -67.91
CA ILE A 504 22.16 3.36 -67.29
C ILE A 504 23.36 3.72 -68.19
N ILE A 505 24.05 2.73 -68.77
CA ILE A 505 25.19 2.98 -69.65
C ILE A 505 24.75 3.73 -70.91
N VAL A 506 23.67 3.33 -71.50
CA VAL A 506 23.09 3.99 -72.68
C VAL A 506 22.68 5.43 -72.40
N LEU A 507 22.06 5.68 -71.25
CA LEU A 507 21.73 7.06 -70.82
C LEU A 507 22.98 7.90 -70.50
N MET A 508 24.02 7.30 -69.93
CA MET A 508 25.32 7.98 -69.74
C MET A 508 25.97 8.33 -71.08
N LEU A 509 25.92 7.43 -72.07
CA LEU A 509 26.42 7.67 -73.42
C LEU A 509 25.70 8.86 -74.07
N ALA A 510 24.40 8.98 -73.84
CA ALA A 510 23.58 10.08 -74.29
C ALA A 510 23.76 11.40 -73.50
N GLY A 511 24.65 11.44 -72.51
CA GLY A 511 25.01 12.64 -71.76
C GLY A 511 24.08 12.98 -70.59
N PHE A 512 23.22 12.02 -70.11
CA PHE A 512 22.35 12.28 -68.95
C PHE A 512 23.13 12.24 -67.65
N SER A 513 22.89 13.20 -66.80
CA SER A 513 23.44 13.27 -65.43
C SER A 513 22.83 12.18 -64.53
N THR A 514 23.49 11.86 -63.44
CA THR A 514 23.00 10.87 -62.46
C THR A 514 21.60 11.21 -61.90
N LYS A 515 21.31 12.48 -61.72
CA LYS A 515 19.98 12.93 -61.26
C LYS A 515 18.92 12.66 -62.33
N GLU A 516 19.20 12.98 -63.57
CA GLU A 516 18.32 12.72 -64.69
C GLU A 516 18.11 11.22 -64.95
N ILE A 517 19.14 10.43 -64.88
CA ILE A 517 19.08 8.96 -64.98
C ILE A 517 18.18 8.40 -63.86
N SER A 518 18.27 8.94 -62.67
CA SER A 518 17.39 8.54 -61.54
C SER A 518 15.91 8.77 -61.83
N VAL A 519 15.60 9.90 -62.46
CA VAL A 519 14.24 10.24 -62.88
C VAL A 519 13.78 9.32 -64.00
N ILE A 520 14.54 9.19 -65.08
CA ILE A 520 14.20 8.37 -66.26
C ILE A 520 13.99 6.89 -65.86
N THR A 521 14.80 6.37 -64.98
CA THR A 521 14.74 4.97 -64.56
C THR A 521 13.81 4.73 -63.36
N SER A 522 13.16 5.77 -62.85
CA SER A 522 12.33 5.74 -61.60
C SER A 522 13.07 5.12 -60.42
N GLN A 523 14.37 5.43 -60.25
CA GLN A 523 15.22 4.97 -59.15
C GLN A 523 15.75 6.15 -58.38
N THR A 524 16.22 5.91 -57.12
CA THR A 524 16.86 6.98 -56.35
C THR A 524 18.28 7.26 -56.89
N THR A 525 18.76 8.49 -56.73
CA THR A 525 20.13 8.85 -57.08
C THR A 525 21.15 7.95 -56.40
N ALA A 526 20.93 7.57 -55.13
CA ALA A 526 21.74 6.62 -54.41
C ALA A 526 21.80 5.24 -55.10
N THR A 527 20.66 4.77 -55.58
CA THR A 527 20.59 3.50 -56.35
C THR A 527 21.37 3.58 -57.65
N ILE A 528 21.31 4.70 -58.36
CA ILE A 528 22.07 4.91 -59.58
C ILE A 528 23.60 4.92 -59.30
N TYR A 529 24.03 5.58 -58.22
CA TYR A 529 25.44 5.50 -57.81
C TYR A 529 25.92 4.08 -57.51
N VAL A 530 25.11 3.30 -56.76
CA VAL A 530 25.42 1.90 -56.49
C VAL A 530 25.52 1.08 -57.78
N ARG A 531 24.59 1.28 -58.74
CA ARG A 531 24.64 0.58 -60.02
C ARG A 531 25.82 1.00 -60.86
N LYS A 532 26.17 2.27 -60.93
CA LYS A 532 27.40 2.75 -61.61
C LYS A 532 28.66 2.09 -61.03
N SER A 533 28.71 1.99 -59.68
CA SER A 533 29.80 1.28 -59.02
C SER A 533 29.84 -0.21 -59.32
N SER A 534 28.64 -0.84 -59.42
CA SER A 534 28.53 -2.25 -59.84
C SER A 534 28.99 -2.45 -61.30
N VAL A 535 28.53 -1.60 -62.22
CA VAL A 535 28.98 -1.61 -63.61
C VAL A 535 30.51 -1.47 -63.70
N ARG A 536 31.09 -0.50 -63.00
CA ARG A 536 32.53 -0.28 -62.95
C ARG A 536 33.28 -1.53 -62.51
N LYS A 537 32.79 -2.19 -61.45
CA LYS A 537 33.39 -3.41 -60.91
C LYS A 537 33.26 -4.58 -61.87
N LYS A 538 32.09 -4.75 -62.51
CA LYS A 538 31.82 -5.83 -63.45
C LYS A 538 32.66 -5.73 -64.74
N LEU A 539 32.84 -4.50 -65.23
CA LEU A 539 33.60 -4.23 -66.43
C LEU A 539 35.11 -4.02 -66.20
N GLY A 540 35.55 -4.01 -64.95
CA GLY A 540 36.97 -3.78 -64.61
C GLY A 540 37.47 -2.36 -64.89
N VAL A 541 36.54 -1.36 -64.93
CA VAL A 541 36.89 0.04 -65.21
C VAL A 541 37.66 0.66 -64.05
N PRO A 542 38.85 1.25 -64.27
CA PRO A 542 39.61 1.94 -63.21
C PRO A 542 38.80 3.05 -62.51
N GLU A 543 39.08 3.30 -61.21
CA GLU A 543 38.26 4.26 -60.40
C GLU A 543 38.19 5.67 -60.97
N LYS A 544 39.21 6.13 -61.64
CA LYS A 544 39.31 7.50 -62.22
C LYS A 544 38.89 7.62 -63.66
N GLU A 545 38.53 6.52 -64.32
CA GLU A 545 38.22 6.49 -65.73
C GLU A 545 36.68 6.56 -65.94
N ASP A 546 36.25 7.26 -66.99
CA ASP A 546 34.82 7.32 -67.32
C ASP A 546 34.36 6.00 -67.94
N ILE A 547 33.22 5.46 -67.47
CA ILE A 547 32.68 4.16 -67.91
C ILE A 547 32.41 4.17 -69.41
N VAL A 548 31.85 5.27 -69.93
CA VAL A 548 31.47 5.38 -71.36
C VAL A 548 32.73 5.51 -72.22
N ALA A 549 33.76 6.29 -71.75
CA ALA A 549 35.01 6.43 -72.44
C ALA A 549 35.75 5.10 -72.52
N PHE A 550 35.78 4.33 -71.44
CA PHE A 550 36.37 3.00 -71.37
C PHE A 550 35.70 2.04 -72.37
N LEU A 551 34.37 2.01 -72.40
CA LEU A 551 33.62 1.14 -73.31
C LEU A 551 33.79 1.51 -74.78
N ARG A 552 33.94 2.81 -75.10
CA ARG A 552 34.21 3.27 -76.46
C ARG A 552 35.61 2.84 -76.94
N GLN A 553 36.60 2.78 -76.06
CA GLN A 553 37.92 2.31 -76.40
C GLN A 553 37.98 0.79 -76.52
N SER A 554 37.18 0.09 -75.70
CA SER A 554 37.13 -1.37 -75.70
C SER A 554 36.28 -1.93 -76.87
N ALA A 555 35.36 -1.15 -77.45
CA ALA A 555 34.51 -1.54 -78.57
C ALA A 555 35.12 -1.22 -79.95
N THR A 556 36.35 -0.73 -80.00
CA THR A 556 37.04 -0.40 -81.23
C THR A 556 38.08 -1.50 -81.57
N VAL A 557 37.74 -2.74 -81.32
CA VAL A 557 38.54 -3.89 -81.87
C VAL A 557 37.69 -4.71 -82.80
#